data_f6ee140278711e09322fd1cc7d23fbf0
#
_entry.id   f6ee140278711e09322fd1cc7d23fbf0
#
_cell.length_a   1.000
_cell.length_b   1.000
_cell.length_c   1.000
_cell.angle_alpha   90.00
_cell.angle_beta   90.00
_cell.angle_gamma   90.00
#
_symmetry.space_group_name_H-M   'P 1'
#
loop_
_entity.id
_entity.type
_entity.pdbx_description
1 polymer ?
#
loop_
_entity_poly.entity_id
_entity_poly.type
_entity_poly.pdbx_seq_one_letter_code
_entity_poly.pdbx_strand_id
1 'polypeptide(L)'
;AGGIPLKPIMRRALHMGDELHSRNAAALLLFARELFPHLLALAATQGPAVAKAVQAMTEDHYFFLRLSMAAAKATADAARGIDGSSVVTAMALNCREFAIRVGGLGDRWFTGPHATVEARLFEGHGEDEITWMGGESVIAETIGLGGFAQAAAFPLQSYQGGSPEAMVERNLALYRITVGENRDFHIPFLRYRGTPTGIDIFKVVETGVTPVMDMGIAGRDGGQIGAGVVKAPIECFAGAVEAYRAEYGA
;
A
#
# COMPACT_ATOMS: atom_id res chain seq x y z
N ALA A 1 -3.94 -6.17 26.53
CA ALA A 1 -3.76 -7.31 25.61
C ALA A 1 -2.30 -7.80 25.52
N GLY A 2 -1.34 -7.11 26.04
CA GLY A 2 0.08 -7.55 25.96
C GLY A 2 0.70 -7.52 24.54
N GLY A 3 -0.06 -7.09 23.55
CA GLY A 3 0.32 -7.02 22.13
C GLY A 3 -0.47 -8.02 21.27
N ILE A 4 -0.84 -7.57 20.07
CA ILE A 4 -1.50 -8.39 19.05
C ILE A 4 -0.60 -8.41 17.81
N PRO A 5 -0.10 -9.58 17.37
CA PRO A 5 0.74 -9.66 16.19
C PRO A 5 -0.08 -9.38 14.92
N LEU A 6 0.32 -8.36 14.14
CA LEU A 6 -0.41 -7.95 12.94
C LEU A 6 -0.17 -8.88 11.74
N LYS A 7 1.03 -9.43 11.58
CA LYS A 7 1.39 -10.25 10.42
C LYS A 7 0.45 -11.44 10.16
N PRO A 8 0.04 -12.25 11.16
CA PRO A 8 -0.93 -13.32 10.95
C PRO A 8 -2.31 -12.82 10.48
N ILE A 9 -2.75 -11.65 11.00
CA ILE A 9 -4.00 -11.00 10.59
C ILE A 9 -3.90 -10.57 9.13
N MET A 10 -2.85 -9.83 8.77
CA MET A 10 -2.61 -9.33 7.41
C MET A 10 -2.54 -10.47 6.39
N ARG A 11 -1.79 -11.55 6.70
CA ARG A 11 -1.70 -12.73 5.85
C ARG A 11 -3.06 -13.37 5.62
N ARG A 12 -3.86 -13.54 6.68
CA ARG A 12 -5.18 -14.13 6.58
C ARG A 12 -6.17 -13.23 5.85
N ALA A 13 -6.11 -11.93 6.06
CA ALA A 13 -6.94 -10.95 5.37
C ALA A 13 -6.69 -10.95 3.86
N LEU A 14 -5.42 -11.06 3.44
CA LEU A 14 -5.05 -11.20 2.02
C LEU A 14 -5.72 -12.43 1.39
N HIS A 15 -5.77 -13.56 2.10
CA HIS A 15 -6.47 -14.77 1.63
C HIS A 15 -8.00 -14.63 1.64
N MET A 16 -8.54 -13.60 2.28
CA MET A 16 -9.97 -13.28 2.35
C MET A 16 -10.38 -12.14 1.42
N GLY A 17 -9.47 -11.69 0.57
CA GLY A 17 -9.76 -10.69 -0.46
C GLY A 17 -9.44 -9.25 -0.10
N ASP A 18 -8.62 -9.00 0.92
CA ASP A 18 -8.04 -7.68 1.19
C ASP A 18 -6.64 -7.59 0.57
N GLU A 19 -6.29 -6.45 -0.03
CA GLU A 19 -4.92 -6.15 -0.43
C GLU A 19 -4.19 -5.24 0.58
N LEU A 20 -4.92 -4.78 1.61
CA LEU A 20 -4.38 -4.06 2.77
C LEU A 20 -3.89 -2.62 2.48
N HIS A 21 -4.43 -2.00 1.44
CA HIS A 21 -4.35 -0.57 1.18
C HIS A 21 -5.77 0.00 1.02
N SER A 22 -6.42 -0.18 -0.13
CA SER A 22 -7.79 0.32 -0.35
C SER A 22 -8.85 -0.56 0.28
N ARG A 23 -8.59 -1.87 0.46
CA ARG A 23 -9.51 -2.81 1.08
C ARG A 23 -8.89 -3.44 2.33
N ASN A 24 -9.54 -3.20 3.48
CA ASN A 24 -9.09 -3.64 4.81
C ASN A 24 -10.23 -4.31 5.61
N ALA A 25 -11.32 -4.70 4.95
CA ALA A 25 -12.53 -5.18 5.62
C ALA A 25 -12.29 -6.49 6.41
N ALA A 26 -11.63 -7.47 5.80
CA ALA A 26 -11.32 -8.73 6.46
C ALA A 26 -10.29 -8.52 7.58
N ALA A 27 -9.29 -7.67 7.36
CA ALA A 27 -8.28 -7.36 8.37
C ALA A 27 -8.88 -6.71 9.61
N LEU A 28 -9.81 -5.76 9.42
CA LEU A 28 -10.54 -5.13 10.53
C LEU A 28 -11.35 -6.15 11.34
N LEU A 29 -12.09 -7.03 10.66
CA LEU A 29 -12.89 -8.08 11.30
C LEU A 29 -12.01 -9.07 12.09
N LEU A 30 -10.89 -9.49 11.52
CA LEU A 30 -9.94 -10.38 12.19
C LEU A 30 -9.29 -9.69 13.39
N PHE A 31 -8.93 -8.43 13.27
CA PHE A 31 -8.37 -7.64 14.38
C PHE A 31 -9.40 -7.44 15.50
N ALA A 32 -10.64 -7.08 15.15
CA ALA A 32 -11.73 -6.97 16.12
C ALA A 32 -11.97 -8.28 16.86
N ARG A 33 -11.89 -9.43 16.18
CA ARG A 33 -12.01 -10.75 16.79
C ARG A 33 -10.92 -11.01 17.83
N GLU A 34 -9.67 -10.65 17.54
CA GLU A 34 -8.56 -10.78 18.50
C GLU A 34 -8.73 -9.84 19.69
N LEU A 35 -9.28 -8.63 19.48
CA LEU A 35 -9.55 -7.67 20.54
C LEU A 35 -10.74 -8.05 21.44
N PHE A 36 -11.72 -8.77 20.90
CA PHE A 36 -13.02 -8.97 21.53
C PHE A 36 -12.96 -9.46 22.99
N PRO A 37 -12.15 -10.49 23.36
CA PRO A 37 -12.03 -10.93 24.76
C PRO A 37 -11.52 -9.82 25.69
N HIS A 38 -10.60 -9.00 25.20
CA HIS A 38 -10.03 -7.90 25.99
C HIS A 38 -11.03 -6.74 26.16
N LEU A 39 -11.79 -6.45 25.12
CA LEU A 39 -12.84 -5.44 25.17
C LEU A 39 -13.95 -5.84 26.14
N LEU A 40 -14.36 -7.10 26.15
CA LEU A 40 -15.34 -7.62 27.11
C LEU A 40 -14.85 -7.49 28.56
N ALA A 41 -13.58 -7.84 28.83
CA ALA A 41 -13.00 -7.71 30.16
C ALA A 41 -12.97 -6.24 30.64
N LEU A 42 -12.62 -5.31 29.76
CA LEU A 42 -12.61 -3.87 30.05
C LEU A 42 -14.02 -3.29 30.21
N ALA A 43 -15.00 -3.79 29.48
CA ALA A 43 -16.38 -3.28 29.53
C ALA A 43 -17.00 -3.41 30.92
N ALA A 44 -16.56 -4.37 31.73
CA ALA A 44 -17.03 -4.53 33.11
C ALA A 44 -16.74 -3.31 33.98
N THR A 45 -15.70 -2.55 33.69
CA THR A 45 -15.28 -1.36 34.47
C THR A 45 -15.30 -0.05 33.68
N GLN A 46 -15.20 -0.13 32.35
CA GLN A 46 -15.06 1.02 31.45
C GLN A 46 -16.04 0.98 30.27
N GLY A 47 -17.25 0.46 30.49
CA GLY A 47 -18.24 0.23 29.44
C GLY A 47 -18.43 1.37 28.43
N PRO A 48 -18.66 2.63 28.86
CA PRO A 48 -18.84 3.76 27.94
C PRO A 48 -17.60 4.04 27.06
N ALA A 49 -16.40 3.92 27.62
CA ALA A 49 -15.15 4.12 26.87
C ALA A 49 -14.93 3.01 25.85
N VAL A 50 -15.24 1.75 26.22
CA VAL A 50 -15.16 0.60 25.32
C VAL A 50 -16.17 0.76 24.18
N ALA A 51 -17.40 1.15 24.47
CA ALA A 51 -18.43 1.38 23.44
C ALA A 51 -17.98 2.43 22.42
N LYS A 52 -17.44 3.56 22.89
CA LYS A 52 -16.91 4.63 22.01
C LYS A 52 -15.73 4.13 21.16
N ALA A 53 -14.82 3.36 21.72
CA ALA A 53 -13.68 2.81 20.99
C ALA A 53 -14.12 1.80 19.90
N VAL A 54 -15.08 0.94 20.22
CA VAL A 54 -15.65 -0.02 19.25
C VAL A 54 -16.36 0.74 18.13
N GLN A 55 -17.17 1.74 18.47
CA GLN A 55 -17.86 2.56 17.49
C GLN A 55 -16.86 3.23 16.53
N ALA A 56 -15.85 3.93 17.04
CA ALA A 56 -14.83 4.59 16.22
C ALA A 56 -14.07 3.60 15.32
N MET A 57 -13.79 2.39 15.81
CA MET A 57 -13.13 1.35 15.03
C MET A 57 -14.03 0.81 13.90
N THR A 58 -15.34 0.66 14.14
CA THR A 58 -16.26 0.06 13.18
C THR A 58 -16.81 1.03 12.15
N GLU A 59 -16.88 2.31 12.47
CA GLU A 59 -17.31 3.37 11.55
C GLU A 59 -16.21 3.77 10.54
N ASP A 60 -14.94 3.50 10.85
CA ASP A 60 -13.80 3.85 10.01
C ASP A 60 -13.36 2.66 9.15
N HIS A 61 -13.78 2.64 7.90
CA HIS A 61 -13.39 1.61 6.93
C HIS A 61 -11.87 1.49 6.72
N TYR A 62 -11.11 2.55 6.99
CA TYR A 62 -9.66 2.63 6.90
C TYR A 62 -8.94 2.45 8.23
N PHE A 63 -9.66 2.03 9.29
CA PHE A 63 -9.03 1.84 10.60
C PHE A 63 -7.79 0.93 10.54
N PHE A 64 -7.92 -0.24 9.92
CA PHE A 64 -6.81 -1.20 9.84
C PHE A 64 -5.70 -0.74 8.90
N LEU A 65 -5.98 0.11 7.92
CA LEU A 65 -4.95 0.68 7.04
C LEU A 65 -3.83 1.36 7.85
N ARG A 66 -4.15 2.08 8.91
CA ARG A 66 -3.15 2.74 9.76
C ARG A 66 -2.19 1.74 10.40
N LEU A 67 -2.68 0.57 10.76
CA LEU A 67 -1.88 -0.51 11.33
C LEU A 67 -1.02 -1.19 10.25
N SER A 68 -1.59 -1.45 9.07
CA SER A 68 -0.86 -2.04 7.94
C SER A 68 0.23 -1.11 7.42
N MET A 69 -0.02 0.21 7.36
CA MET A 69 0.98 1.22 7.00
C MET A 69 2.16 1.23 7.97
N ALA A 70 1.88 1.24 9.29
CA ALA A 70 2.93 1.18 10.30
C ALA A 70 3.76 -0.12 10.20
N ALA A 71 3.10 -1.25 9.96
CA ALA A 71 3.77 -2.53 9.76
C ALA A 71 4.60 -2.54 8.45
N ALA A 72 4.08 -1.94 7.38
CA ALA A 72 4.79 -1.80 6.11
C ALA A 72 6.05 -0.94 6.28
N LYS A 73 5.91 0.23 6.91
CA LYS A 73 7.04 1.13 7.19
C LYS A 73 8.13 0.45 8.03
N ALA A 74 7.75 -0.21 9.12
CA ALA A 74 8.68 -0.95 9.97
C ALA A 74 9.42 -2.08 9.22
N THR A 75 8.72 -2.74 8.28
CA THR A 75 9.30 -3.80 7.45
C THR A 75 10.24 -3.23 6.38
N ALA A 76 9.82 -2.18 5.68
CA ALA A 76 10.63 -1.55 4.64
C ALA A 76 11.91 -0.91 5.21
N ASP A 77 11.83 -0.36 6.43
CA ASP A 77 12.99 0.23 7.12
C ASP A 77 14.08 -0.79 7.48
N ALA A 78 13.80 -2.09 7.43
CA ALA A 78 14.84 -3.11 7.57
C ALA A 78 15.89 -3.06 6.46
N ALA A 79 15.58 -2.48 5.30
CA ALA A 79 16.52 -2.25 4.21
C ALA A 79 17.20 -0.86 4.26
N ARG A 80 16.80 0.02 5.20
CA ARG A 80 17.33 1.38 5.32
C ARG A 80 18.74 1.36 5.90
N GLY A 81 19.64 2.13 5.27
CA GLY A 81 21.04 2.24 5.72
C GLY A 81 21.89 1.00 5.44
N ILE A 82 21.42 0.12 4.58
CA ILE A 82 22.23 -1.00 4.08
C ILE A 82 23.01 -0.52 2.87
N ASP A 83 24.33 -0.44 3.01
CA ASP A 83 25.23 -0.02 1.94
C ASP A 83 25.00 -0.85 0.66
N GLY A 84 24.93 -0.15 -0.47
CA GLY A 84 24.69 -0.78 -1.76
C GLY A 84 23.26 -1.31 -1.97
N SER A 85 22.32 -1.07 -1.05
CA SER A 85 20.92 -1.47 -1.26
C SER A 85 20.23 -0.56 -2.27
N SER A 86 19.75 -1.14 -3.38
CA SER A 86 18.95 -0.48 -4.42
C SER A 86 17.43 -0.51 -4.15
N VAL A 87 17.02 -1.05 -2.99
CA VAL A 87 15.62 -1.28 -2.66
C VAL A 87 14.96 -0.01 -2.15
N VAL A 88 13.76 0.30 -2.64
CA VAL A 88 12.91 1.39 -2.16
C VAL A 88 12.41 1.09 -0.75
N THR A 89 12.64 2.02 0.17
CA THR A 89 12.25 1.90 1.58
C THR A 89 11.10 2.81 2.00
N ALA A 90 10.76 3.79 1.17
CA ALA A 90 9.59 4.64 1.35
C ALA A 90 9.12 5.21 0.02
N MET A 91 7.83 5.43 -0.07
CA MET A 91 7.15 6.17 -1.13
C MET A 91 6.14 7.11 -0.50
N ALA A 92 5.97 8.28 -1.07
CA ALA A 92 4.97 9.26 -0.66
C ALA A 92 4.64 10.22 -1.81
N LEU A 93 3.47 10.86 -1.76
CA LEU A 93 3.10 11.92 -2.68
C LEU A 93 2.42 13.07 -1.93
N ASN A 94 2.58 14.30 -2.43
CA ASN A 94 2.17 15.54 -1.74
C ASN A 94 1.26 16.42 -2.59
N CYS A 95 0.48 15.93 -3.49
CA CYS A 95 -0.38 16.69 -4.40
C CYS A 95 0.34 17.38 -5.58
N ARG A 96 1.66 17.43 -5.61
CA ARG A 96 2.46 18.04 -6.69
C ARG A 96 3.55 17.12 -7.20
N GLU A 97 4.11 16.32 -6.30
CA GLU A 97 5.27 15.49 -6.53
C GLU A 97 5.04 14.09 -5.94
N PHE A 98 5.67 13.14 -6.56
CA PHE A 98 5.88 11.81 -6.00
C PHE A 98 7.34 11.70 -5.56
N ALA A 99 7.61 10.95 -4.50
CA ALA A 99 8.96 10.80 -3.98
C ALA A 99 9.23 9.38 -3.48
N ILE A 100 10.48 8.94 -3.62
CA ILE A 100 10.98 7.67 -3.10
C ILE A 100 12.21 7.87 -2.23
N ARG A 101 12.44 6.93 -1.31
CA ARG A 101 13.72 6.75 -0.60
C ARG A 101 14.28 5.37 -0.92
N VAL A 102 15.61 5.27 -0.98
CA VAL A 102 16.33 4.05 -1.33
C VAL A 102 17.25 3.65 -0.17
N GLY A 103 17.31 2.36 0.13
CA GLY A 103 17.99 1.83 1.30
C GLY A 103 19.45 2.24 1.42
N GLY A 104 20.21 2.14 0.35
CA GLY A 104 21.64 2.48 0.31
C GLY A 104 21.95 3.97 0.12
N LEU A 105 20.93 4.82 -0.06
CA LEU A 105 21.13 6.25 -0.35
C LEU A 105 20.81 7.17 0.83
N GLY A 106 20.79 6.64 2.06
CA GLY A 106 20.57 7.39 3.28
C GLY A 106 19.18 8.00 3.37
N ASP A 107 19.08 9.25 3.81
CA ASP A 107 17.81 9.94 4.04
C ASP A 107 17.35 10.80 2.86
N ARG A 108 18.02 10.69 1.73
CA ARG A 108 17.69 11.45 0.51
C ARG A 108 16.33 11.02 -0.05
N TRP A 109 15.53 12.01 -0.46
CA TRP A 109 14.32 11.80 -1.24
C TRP A 109 14.59 12.11 -2.71
N PHE A 110 14.13 11.27 -3.60
CA PHE A 110 14.19 11.44 -5.04
C PHE A 110 12.78 11.71 -5.53
N THR A 111 12.57 12.93 -6.05
CA THR A 111 11.26 13.43 -6.46
C THR A 111 11.07 13.34 -7.97
N GLY A 112 9.83 13.28 -8.38
CA GLY A 112 9.37 13.38 -9.76
C GLY A 112 8.01 14.09 -9.80
N PRO A 113 7.40 14.22 -10.99
CA PRO A 113 6.08 14.83 -11.12
C PRO A 113 5.02 14.09 -10.33
N HIS A 114 3.82 14.63 -10.26
CA HIS A 114 2.69 13.93 -9.67
C HIS A 114 2.42 12.60 -10.39
N ALA A 115 2.03 11.57 -9.63
CA ALA A 115 1.73 10.25 -10.17
C ALA A 115 0.54 10.29 -11.13
N THR A 116 0.58 9.46 -12.18
CA THR A 116 -0.53 9.30 -13.12
C THR A 116 -1.66 8.52 -12.48
N VAL A 117 -2.89 8.99 -12.63
CA VAL A 117 -4.10 8.44 -11.99
C VAL A 117 -4.97 7.77 -13.04
N GLU A 118 -5.38 6.52 -12.77
CA GLU A 118 -6.42 5.78 -13.51
C GLU A 118 -7.51 5.41 -12.51
N ALA A 119 -8.68 6.06 -12.60
CA ALA A 119 -9.72 5.92 -11.58
C ALA A 119 -11.12 5.73 -12.16
N ARG A 120 -11.98 5.10 -11.36
CA ARG A 120 -13.42 5.10 -11.53
C ARG A 120 -14.03 6.06 -10.52
N LEU A 121 -14.81 7.02 -11.01
CA LEU A 121 -15.59 7.90 -10.15
C LEU A 121 -16.88 7.22 -9.69
N PHE A 122 -17.33 7.57 -8.50
CA PHE A 122 -18.61 7.12 -7.97
C PHE A 122 -19.75 7.83 -8.69
N GLU A 123 -20.95 7.23 -8.65
CA GLU A 123 -22.13 7.78 -9.30
C GLU A 123 -22.41 9.21 -8.82
N GLY A 124 -22.68 10.11 -9.76
CA GLY A 124 -22.94 11.53 -9.49
C GLY A 124 -21.70 12.42 -9.45
N HIS A 125 -20.49 11.88 -9.65
CA HIS A 125 -19.26 12.66 -9.67
C HIS A 125 -18.63 12.72 -11.06
N GLY A 126 -18.02 13.88 -11.40
CA GLY A 126 -17.33 14.15 -12.65
C GLY A 126 -15.81 14.38 -12.46
N GLU A 127 -15.07 14.30 -13.58
CA GLU A 127 -13.61 14.51 -13.56
C GLU A 127 -13.23 15.93 -13.12
N ASP A 128 -14.09 16.92 -13.35
CA ASP A 128 -13.91 18.32 -12.92
C ASP A 128 -13.96 18.49 -11.39
N GLU A 129 -14.48 17.50 -10.67
CA GLU A 129 -14.50 17.48 -9.21
C GLU A 129 -13.21 16.93 -8.59
N ILE A 130 -12.34 16.26 -9.36
CA ILE A 130 -11.09 15.70 -8.86
C ILE A 130 -10.18 16.84 -8.38
N THR A 131 -9.65 16.68 -7.17
CA THR A 131 -8.67 17.61 -6.62
C THR A 131 -7.29 16.95 -6.50
N TRP A 132 -6.34 17.73 -6.04
CA TRP A 132 -4.99 17.27 -5.76
C TRP A 132 -5.01 16.17 -4.68
N MET A 133 -4.27 15.09 -4.93
CA MET A 133 -4.15 13.99 -4.00
C MET A 133 -2.74 13.91 -3.45
N GLY A 134 -2.65 13.52 -2.19
CA GLY A 134 -1.40 13.27 -1.51
C GLY A 134 -1.61 12.24 -0.42
N GLY A 135 -0.52 11.63 0.03
CA GLY A 135 -0.56 10.66 1.11
C GLY A 135 0.69 9.81 1.21
N GLU A 136 0.75 9.08 2.28
CA GLU A 136 1.85 8.18 2.64
C GLU A 136 1.40 6.70 2.62
N SER A 137 0.12 6.43 2.39
CA SER A 137 -0.44 5.06 2.42
C SER A 137 0.16 4.13 1.37
N VAL A 138 0.75 4.71 0.30
CA VAL A 138 1.55 4.01 -0.71
C VAL A 138 2.80 3.30 -0.14
N ILE A 139 3.07 3.45 1.15
CA ILE A 139 4.09 2.66 1.86
C ILE A 139 3.73 1.16 1.87
N ALA A 140 2.46 0.80 1.79
CA ALA A 140 2.00 -0.59 1.75
C ALA A 140 2.62 -1.38 0.58
N GLU A 141 2.77 -0.73 -0.57
CA GLU A 141 3.30 -1.33 -1.79
C GLU A 141 4.79 -1.68 -1.69
N THR A 142 5.55 -1.00 -0.82
CA THR A 142 6.98 -1.32 -0.63
C THR A 142 7.22 -2.73 -0.12
N ILE A 143 6.23 -3.33 0.54
CA ILE A 143 6.30 -4.69 1.09
C ILE A 143 5.41 -5.70 0.37
N GLY A 144 4.86 -5.32 -0.78
CA GLY A 144 4.06 -6.23 -1.62
C GLY A 144 2.57 -6.27 -1.26
N LEU A 145 2.03 -5.21 -0.68
CA LEU A 145 0.60 -5.04 -0.41
C LEU A 145 0.00 -3.99 -1.37
N GLY A 146 -1.26 -3.66 -1.21
CA GLY A 146 -1.94 -2.67 -2.06
C GLY A 146 -1.90 -3.07 -3.54
N GLY A 147 -1.50 -2.15 -4.40
CA GLY A 147 -1.37 -2.37 -5.84
C GLY A 147 -0.53 -3.59 -6.22
N PHE A 148 0.39 -4.02 -5.35
CA PHE A 148 1.22 -5.22 -5.53
C PHE A 148 0.49 -6.53 -5.17
N ALA A 149 -0.72 -6.47 -4.63
CA ALA A 149 -1.50 -7.62 -4.21
C ALA A 149 -2.94 -7.61 -4.77
N GLN A 150 -3.25 -6.81 -5.78
CA GLN A 150 -4.60 -6.70 -6.35
C GLN A 150 -5.18 -8.04 -6.81
N ALA A 151 -4.36 -8.96 -7.30
CA ALA A 151 -4.79 -10.30 -7.69
C ALA A 151 -5.28 -11.16 -6.49
N ALA A 152 -5.11 -10.72 -5.26
CA ALA A 152 -5.75 -11.31 -4.08
C ALA A 152 -7.10 -10.66 -3.75
N ALA A 153 -7.43 -9.50 -4.33
CA ALA A 153 -8.54 -8.64 -3.91
C ALA A 153 -9.47 -8.26 -5.07
N PHE A 154 -9.94 -9.20 -5.85
CA PHE A 154 -10.87 -8.96 -6.97
C PHE A 154 -12.14 -8.17 -6.59
N PRO A 155 -12.68 -8.21 -5.35
CA PRO A 155 -13.77 -7.31 -4.98
C PRO A 155 -13.49 -5.82 -5.18
N LEU A 156 -12.22 -5.38 -5.28
CA LEU A 156 -11.86 -4.01 -5.65
C LEU A 156 -12.40 -3.58 -7.02
N GLN A 157 -12.65 -4.52 -7.93
CA GLN A 157 -13.21 -4.22 -9.25
C GLN A 157 -14.54 -3.46 -9.17
N SER A 158 -15.40 -3.79 -8.20
CA SER A 158 -16.67 -3.07 -8.02
C SER A 158 -16.47 -1.62 -7.58
N TYR A 159 -15.32 -1.30 -7.03
CA TYR A 159 -14.95 -0.04 -6.41
C TYR A 159 -14.01 0.79 -7.29
N GLN A 160 -12.94 0.17 -7.80
CA GLN A 160 -11.93 0.83 -8.64
C GLN A 160 -12.20 0.71 -10.15
N GLY A 161 -13.11 -0.17 -10.55
CA GLY A 161 -13.29 -0.54 -11.96
C GLY A 161 -12.21 -1.51 -12.47
N GLY A 162 -12.15 -1.68 -13.78
CA GLY A 162 -11.25 -2.63 -14.43
C GLY A 162 -11.78 -4.07 -14.41
N SER A 163 -10.89 -5.04 -14.56
CA SER A 163 -11.23 -6.47 -14.55
C SER A 163 -10.24 -7.27 -13.67
N PRO A 164 -10.64 -8.49 -13.24
CA PRO A 164 -9.72 -9.40 -12.56
C PRO A 164 -8.47 -9.71 -13.38
N GLU A 165 -8.61 -9.85 -14.69
CA GLU A 165 -7.50 -10.12 -15.63
C GLU A 165 -6.49 -8.97 -15.60
N ALA A 166 -6.95 -7.72 -15.67
CA ALA A 166 -6.09 -6.54 -15.58
C ALA A 166 -5.36 -6.44 -14.23
N MET A 167 -6.00 -6.84 -13.13
CA MET A 167 -5.37 -6.91 -11.81
C MET A 167 -4.26 -7.97 -11.77
N VAL A 168 -4.49 -9.13 -12.37
CA VAL A 168 -3.50 -10.20 -12.50
C VAL A 168 -2.32 -9.76 -13.37
N GLU A 169 -2.58 -9.20 -14.55
CA GLU A 169 -1.54 -8.72 -15.45
C GLU A 169 -0.66 -7.65 -14.79
N ARG A 170 -1.27 -6.69 -14.08
CA ARG A 170 -0.54 -5.71 -13.29
C ARG A 170 0.37 -6.36 -12.25
N ASN A 171 -0.15 -7.28 -11.46
CA ASN A 171 0.66 -7.97 -10.45
C ASN A 171 1.80 -8.77 -11.10
N LEU A 172 1.56 -9.47 -12.21
CA LEU A 172 2.61 -10.19 -12.93
C LEU A 172 3.71 -9.25 -13.46
N ALA A 173 3.35 -8.05 -13.94
CA ALA A 173 4.31 -7.05 -14.36
C ALA A 173 5.20 -6.57 -13.20
N LEU A 174 4.65 -6.42 -12.00
CA LEU A 174 5.37 -5.93 -10.81
C LEU A 174 6.45 -6.88 -10.30
N TYR A 175 6.38 -8.19 -10.59
CA TYR A 175 7.50 -9.10 -10.30
C TYR A 175 8.78 -8.76 -11.07
N ARG A 176 8.65 -8.05 -12.20
CA ARG A 176 9.81 -7.64 -13.01
C ARG A 176 10.65 -6.54 -12.37
N ILE A 177 10.06 -5.78 -11.46
CA ILE A 177 10.70 -4.61 -10.80
C ILE A 177 11.06 -4.87 -9.34
N THR A 178 10.89 -6.10 -8.85
CA THR A 178 11.16 -6.45 -7.46
C THR A 178 12.33 -7.41 -7.31
N VAL A 179 12.96 -7.41 -6.14
CA VAL A 179 14.09 -8.31 -5.83
C VAL A 179 13.64 -9.71 -5.45
N GLY A 180 12.36 -9.88 -5.07
CA GLY A 180 11.87 -11.18 -4.67
C GLY A 180 10.37 -11.23 -4.38
N GLU A 181 9.97 -12.32 -3.75
CA GLU A 181 8.60 -12.59 -3.32
C GLU A 181 8.51 -12.59 -1.80
N ASN A 182 7.42 -12.04 -1.29
CA ASN A 182 7.18 -12.00 0.14
C ASN A 182 6.96 -13.43 0.68
N ARG A 183 7.63 -13.78 1.77
CA ARG A 183 7.52 -15.12 2.37
C ARG A 183 6.27 -15.31 3.23
N ASP A 184 5.64 -14.22 3.64
CA ASP A 184 4.49 -14.24 4.54
C ASP A 184 3.18 -13.93 3.81
N PHE A 185 3.22 -13.11 2.76
CA PHE A 185 2.05 -12.65 2.01
C PHE A 185 1.96 -13.36 0.66
N HIS A 186 0.90 -14.12 0.46
CA HIS A 186 0.72 -14.94 -0.74
C HIS A 186 -0.60 -14.62 -1.43
N ILE A 187 -0.60 -14.64 -2.75
CA ILE A 187 -1.77 -14.41 -3.60
C ILE A 187 -2.41 -15.76 -3.94
N PRO A 188 -3.59 -16.10 -3.36
CA PRO A 188 -4.21 -17.41 -3.59
C PRO A 188 -4.47 -17.70 -5.07
N PHE A 189 -4.94 -16.70 -5.82
CA PHE A 189 -5.23 -16.84 -7.24
C PHE A 189 -3.98 -17.13 -8.10
N LEU A 190 -2.82 -16.66 -7.68
CA LEU A 190 -1.54 -16.96 -8.31
C LEU A 190 -0.88 -18.22 -7.70
N ARG A 191 -1.66 -19.23 -7.35
CA ARG A 191 -1.20 -20.50 -6.76
C ARG A 191 -0.38 -20.30 -5.48
N TYR A 192 -0.79 -19.35 -4.65
CA TYR A 192 -0.08 -18.98 -3.43
C TYR A 192 1.35 -18.50 -3.65
N ARG A 193 1.62 -17.93 -4.81
CA ARG A 193 2.87 -17.20 -5.05
C ARG A 193 2.98 -16.03 -4.08
N GLY A 194 4.16 -15.76 -3.54
CA GLY A 194 4.41 -14.61 -2.68
C GLY A 194 4.18 -13.30 -3.43
N THR A 195 3.66 -12.27 -2.77
CA THR A 195 3.51 -10.95 -3.39
C THR A 195 4.87 -10.40 -3.82
N PRO A 196 4.97 -9.69 -4.98
CA PRO A 196 6.23 -9.07 -5.40
C PRO A 196 6.65 -8.05 -4.35
N THR A 197 7.90 -8.10 -3.89
CA THR A 197 8.39 -7.26 -2.79
C THR A 197 9.83 -6.80 -2.99
N GLY A 198 10.16 -5.64 -2.41
CA GLY A 198 11.47 -5.02 -2.57
C GLY A 198 11.62 -4.39 -3.96
N ILE A 199 11.00 -3.23 -4.17
CA ILE A 199 11.07 -2.47 -5.43
C ILE A 199 12.53 -2.06 -5.66
N ASP A 200 13.09 -2.45 -6.78
CA ASP A 200 14.48 -2.19 -7.17
C ASP A 200 14.54 -1.05 -8.19
N ILE A 201 15.29 0.01 -7.88
CA ILE A 201 15.35 1.21 -8.74
C ILE A 201 15.92 0.93 -10.13
N PHE A 202 16.90 0.00 -10.25
CA PHE A 202 17.50 -0.34 -11.54
C PHE A 202 16.50 -1.10 -12.41
N LYS A 203 15.80 -2.08 -11.83
CA LYS A 203 14.78 -2.85 -12.57
C LYS A 203 13.62 -1.97 -13.04
N VAL A 204 13.22 -0.96 -12.25
CA VAL A 204 12.20 0.01 -12.68
C VAL A 204 12.69 0.76 -13.92
N VAL A 205 13.88 1.33 -13.89
CA VAL A 205 14.42 2.11 -15.00
C VAL A 205 14.69 1.22 -16.24
N GLU A 206 15.23 0.02 -16.04
CA GLU A 206 15.55 -0.91 -17.12
C GLU A 206 14.31 -1.43 -17.83
N THR A 207 13.27 -1.77 -17.09
CA THR A 207 12.04 -2.35 -17.65
C THR A 207 11.02 -1.33 -18.12
N GLY A 208 11.12 -0.08 -17.65
CA GLY A 208 10.09 0.95 -17.82
C GLY A 208 8.78 0.67 -17.08
N VAL A 209 8.71 -0.43 -16.31
CA VAL A 209 7.56 -0.74 -15.46
C VAL A 209 7.70 0.02 -14.15
N THR A 210 6.70 0.82 -13.80
CA THR A 210 6.71 1.59 -12.54
C THR A 210 5.76 0.98 -11.52
N PRO A 211 6.01 1.19 -10.21
CA PRO A 211 5.08 0.78 -9.16
C PRO A 211 3.67 1.30 -9.39
N VAL A 212 2.70 0.44 -9.15
CA VAL A 212 1.27 0.75 -9.17
C VAL A 212 0.75 0.68 -7.73
N MET A 213 0.06 1.72 -7.31
CA MET A 213 -0.50 1.85 -5.97
C MET A 213 -2.01 1.97 -6.04
N ASP A 214 -2.72 1.36 -5.09
CA ASP A 214 -4.14 1.58 -4.91
C ASP A 214 -4.39 2.92 -4.22
N MET A 215 -5.44 3.65 -4.62
CA MET A 215 -5.72 4.97 -4.05
C MET A 215 -7.21 5.34 -4.16
N GLY A 216 -7.71 6.05 -3.15
CA GLY A 216 -8.97 6.79 -3.22
C GLY A 216 -8.79 8.11 -3.96
N ILE A 217 -9.83 8.55 -4.66
CA ILE A 217 -9.84 9.83 -5.38
C ILE A 217 -10.53 10.88 -4.51
N ALA A 218 -9.82 11.96 -4.24
CA ALA A 218 -10.33 13.06 -3.43
C ALA A 218 -11.15 14.04 -4.26
N GLY A 219 -12.28 14.46 -3.73
CA GLY A 219 -13.12 15.49 -4.32
C GLY A 219 -12.72 16.90 -3.89
N ARG A 220 -12.91 17.88 -4.76
CA ARG A 220 -12.63 19.30 -4.51
C ARG A 220 -13.36 19.86 -3.29
N ASP A 221 -14.57 19.42 -3.06
CA ASP A 221 -15.40 19.83 -1.92
C ASP A 221 -15.22 18.92 -0.70
N GLY A 222 -14.19 18.04 -0.73
CA GLY A 222 -13.88 17.08 0.31
C GLY A 222 -14.46 15.69 0.03
N GLY A 223 -14.06 14.72 0.87
CA GLY A 223 -14.50 13.33 0.76
C GLY A 223 -13.83 12.56 -0.38
N GLN A 224 -14.20 11.30 -0.48
CA GLN A 224 -13.73 10.40 -1.52
C GLN A 224 -14.81 10.28 -2.60
N ILE A 225 -14.49 10.64 -3.83
CA ILE A 225 -15.40 10.65 -4.98
C ILE A 225 -15.13 9.52 -5.99
N GLY A 226 -14.13 8.70 -5.73
CA GLY A 226 -13.78 7.59 -6.60
C GLY A 226 -12.67 6.74 -5.99
N ALA A 227 -12.26 5.74 -6.74
CA ALA A 227 -11.10 4.91 -6.41
C ALA A 227 -10.41 4.43 -7.68
N GLY A 228 -9.15 4.10 -7.58
CA GLY A 228 -8.37 3.66 -8.73
C GLY A 228 -6.95 3.28 -8.37
N VAL A 229 -6.10 3.38 -9.38
CA VAL A 229 -4.68 3.14 -9.26
C VAL A 229 -3.89 4.38 -9.65
N VAL A 230 -2.79 4.60 -8.98
CA VAL A 230 -1.77 5.60 -9.37
C VAL A 230 -0.50 4.87 -9.78
N LYS A 231 0.16 5.40 -10.82
CA LYS A 231 1.45 4.90 -11.30
C LYS A 231 2.53 5.88 -10.91
N ALA A 232 3.58 5.37 -10.25
CA ALA A 232 4.72 6.19 -9.87
C ALA A 232 5.43 6.75 -11.11
N PRO A 233 5.87 8.03 -11.09
CA PRO A 233 6.65 8.60 -12.17
C PRO A 233 8.06 7.97 -12.19
N ILE A 234 8.55 7.67 -13.38
CA ILE A 234 9.85 7.01 -13.57
C ILE A 234 11.03 7.92 -13.18
N GLU A 235 10.82 9.22 -13.20
CA GLU A 235 11.83 10.23 -12.92
C GLU A 235 12.42 10.11 -11.51
N CYS A 236 11.60 9.70 -10.52
CA CYS A 236 12.09 9.44 -9.17
C CYS A 236 13.16 8.33 -9.16
N PHE A 237 12.91 7.28 -9.92
CA PHE A 237 13.80 6.12 -10.02
C PHE A 237 15.05 6.43 -10.83
N ALA A 238 14.89 7.18 -11.92
CA ALA A 238 16.03 7.64 -12.74
C ALA A 238 16.98 8.50 -11.91
N GLY A 239 16.47 9.51 -11.18
CA GLY A 239 17.28 10.33 -10.29
C GLY A 239 17.94 9.53 -9.16
N ALA A 240 17.26 8.51 -8.63
CA ALA A 240 17.84 7.62 -7.64
C ALA A 240 18.97 6.75 -8.23
N VAL A 241 18.82 6.23 -9.46
CA VAL A 241 19.86 5.45 -10.17
C VAL A 241 21.09 6.33 -10.44
N GLU A 242 20.92 7.58 -10.87
CA GLU A 242 22.03 8.50 -11.08
C GLU A 242 22.80 8.74 -9.77
N ALA A 243 22.07 9.01 -8.68
CA ALA A 243 22.68 9.21 -7.37
C ALA A 243 23.39 7.94 -6.86
N TYR A 244 22.80 6.76 -7.10
CA TYR A 244 23.40 5.48 -6.72
C TYR A 244 24.71 5.23 -7.47
N ARG A 245 24.73 5.50 -8.79
CA ARG A 245 25.95 5.38 -9.61
C ARG A 245 27.05 6.33 -9.14
N ALA A 246 26.69 7.54 -8.78
CA ALA A 246 27.64 8.52 -8.24
C ALA A 246 28.23 8.08 -6.89
N GLU A 247 27.43 7.40 -6.05
CA GLU A 247 27.84 6.95 -4.72
C GLU A 247 28.70 5.69 -4.77
N TYR A 248 28.33 4.70 -5.60
CA TYR A 248 28.91 3.35 -5.60
C TYR A 248 29.72 3.01 -6.86
N GLY A 249 29.76 3.87 -7.86
CA GLY A 249 30.52 3.63 -9.09
C GLY A 249 29.95 2.52 -9.99
N ALA A 250 28.63 2.27 -9.92
CA ALA A 250 27.96 1.17 -10.61
C ALA A 250 27.37 1.57 -11.97
#